data_1eefde352fd9b6fa851c9c9409ccfce0
#
_entry.id   1eefde352fd9b6fa851c9c9409ccfce0
#
_cell.length_a   1.000
_cell.length_b   1.000
_cell.length_c   1.000
_cell.angle_alpha   90.00
_cell.angle_beta   90.00
_cell.angle_gamma   90.00
#
_symmetry.space_group_name_H-M   'P 1'
#
loop_
_entity.id
_entity.type
_entity.pdbx_description
1 polymer ?
#
loop_
_entity_poly.entity_id
_entity_poly.type
_entity_poly.pdbx_seq_one_letter_code
_entity_poly.pdbx_strand_id
1 'polypeptide(L)'
;KIKMIGLDLDGTVFNDNKEISEENKAAIREAAAQGIIVLPATGRPLRGLPKAMLEIEGIHYAVTSNGGAVYDLDSRKAIYEDCIPNEEAKQLVSVLNAVDGLVEVYIDGVCYAQQSRLEHALTYPLSKPFLEYIWKSRERQEDLEAFLTADGGNVQKMHLLFGSTKERQRAFEMIAPYEADLAV
;
A
#
# COMPACT_ATOMS: atom_id res chain seq x y z
N LYS A 1 -29.42 10.03 1.66
CA LYS A 1 -28.79 9.78 2.97
C LYS A 1 -27.44 9.10 2.73
N ILE A 2 -26.37 9.60 3.34
CA ILE A 2 -25.03 9.01 3.29
C ILE A 2 -25.09 7.65 4.00
N LYS A 3 -24.51 6.61 3.40
CA LYS A 3 -24.47 5.26 3.95
C LYS A 3 -23.04 4.79 4.24
N MET A 4 -22.05 5.40 3.58
CA MET A 4 -20.65 5.03 3.71
C MET A 4 -19.76 6.28 3.63
N ILE A 5 -18.68 6.29 4.41
CA ILE A 5 -17.65 7.34 4.39
C ILE A 5 -16.29 6.63 4.30
N GLY A 6 -15.56 6.88 3.21
CA GLY A 6 -14.15 6.49 3.06
C GLY A 6 -13.25 7.62 3.56
N LEU A 7 -12.31 7.29 4.42
CA LEU A 7 -11.38 8.24 5.04
C LEU A 7 -9.95 7.97 4.54
N ASP A 8 -9.39 8.93 3.80
CA ASP A 8 -7.95 8.92 3.56
C ASP A 8 -7.19 9.20 4.87
N LEU A 9 -6.05 8.57 5.04
CA LEU A 9 -5.29 8.63 6.29
C LEU A 9 -4.22 9.71 6.27
N ASP A 10 -3.30 9.64 5.30
CA ASP A 10 -2.10 10.46 5.29
C ASP A 10 -2.39 11.86 4.72
N GLY A 11 -2.34 12.88 5.60
CA GLY A 11 -2.68 14.26 5.26
C GLY A 11 -4.17 14.60 5.36
N THR A 12 -5.02 13.66 5.81
CA THR A 12 -6.46 13.87 5.99
C THR A 12 -6.89 13.57 7.43
N VAL A 13 -6.90 12.31 7.84
CA VAL A 13 -7.30 11.91 9.21
C VAL A 13 -6.17 12.10 10.22
N PHE A 14 -4.93 11.88 9.79
CA PHE A 14 -3.75 12.11 10.62
C PHE A 14 -3.35 13.57 10.66
N ASN A 15 -3.02 14.05 11.85
CA ASN A 15 -2.31 15.30 12.06
C ASN A 15 -0.81 15.17 11.67
N ASP A 16 -0.06 16.27 11.81
CA ASP A 16 1.39 16.30 11.48
C ASP A 16 2.22 15.34 12.32
N ASN A 17 1.74 14.93 13.51
CA ASN A 17 2.37 13.94 14.37
C ASN A 17 1.97 12.50 14.03
N LYS A 18 1.20 12.27 12.96
CA LYS A 18 0.63 10.98 12.58
C LYS A 18 -0.32 10.38 13.62
N GLU A 19 -1.02 11.23 14.35
CA GLU A 19 -2.03 10.89 15.34
C GLU A 19 -3.43 11.23 14.83
N ILE A 20 -4.44 10.50 15.30
CA ILE A 20 -5.86 10.80 15.08
C ILE A 20 -6.35 11.57 16.30
N SER A 21 -6.87 12.78 16.10
CA SER A 21 -7.38 13.58 17.23
C SER A 21 -8.59 12.92 17.88
N GLU A 22 -8.83 13.23 19.15
CA GLU A 22 -10.00 12.69 19.87
C GLU A 22 -11.32 13.18 19.25
N GLU A 23 -11.35 14.40 18.69
CA GLU A 23 -12.50 14.92 17.94
C GLU A 23 -12.79 14.06 16.71
N ASN A 24 -11.75 13.72 15.92
CA ASN A 24 -11.92 12.85 14.75
C ASN A 24 -12.40 11.45 15.16
N LYS A 25 -11.82 10.87 16.21
CA LYS A 25 -12.27 9.57 16.73
C LYS A 25 -13.73 9.62 17.21
N ALA A 26 -14.14 10.70 17.88
CA ALA A 26 -15.52 10.88 18.35
C ALA A 26 -16.48 10.99 17.16
N ALA A 27 -16.14 11.77 16.14
CA ALA A 27 -16.96 11.92 14.95
C ALA A 27 -17.13 10.60 14.17
N ILE A 28 -16.04 9.79 14.09
CA ILE A 28 -16.09 8.45 13.46
C ILE A 28 -17.06 7.53 14.23
N ARG A 29 -16.93 7.47 15.57
CA ARG A 29 -17.83 6.66 16.42
C ARG A 29 -19.29 7.12 16.31
N GLU A 30 -19.54 8.41 16.29
CA GLU A 30 -20.88 8.96 16.13
C GLU A 30 -21.51 8.59 14.79
N ALA A 31 -20.76 8.72 13.70
CA ALA A 31 -21.21 8.31 12.37
C ALA A 31 -21.52 6.81 12.32
N ALA A 32 -20.65 5.97 12.87
CA ALA A 32 -20.84 4.52 12.95
C ALA A 32 -22.09 4.17 13.78
N ALA A 33 -22.30 4.82 14.92
CA ALA A 33 -23.50 4.64 15.76
C ALA A 33 -24.81 4.99 15.06
N GLN A 34 -24.76 5.87 14.04
CA GLN A 34 -25.90 6.17 13.17
C GLN A 34 -26.12 5.17 12.03
N GLY A 35 -25.35 4.06 12.00
CA GLY A 35 -25.42 3.03 10.97
C GLY A 35 -24.75 3.43 9.66
N ILE A 36 -23.83 4.41 9.68
CA ILE A 36 -22.99 4.76 8.54
C ILE A 36 -21.74 3.88 8.60
N ILE A 37 -21.42 3.20 7.51
CA ILE A 37 -20.14 2.45 7.39
C ILE A 37 -19.02 3.48 7.26
N VAL A 38 -18.12 3.52 8.24
CA VAL A 38 -16.92 4.37 8.17
C VAL A 38 -15.70 3.44 8.05
N LEU A 39 -14.85 3.71 7.08
CA LEU A 39 -13.68 2.87 6.78
C LEU A 39 -12.49 3.70 6.30
N PRO A 40 -11.24 3.32 6.63
CA PRO A 40 -10.05 3.87 5.98
C PRO A 40 -10.01 3.46 4.52
N ALA A 41 -9.63 4.39 3.64
CA ALA A 41 -9.34 4.19 2.23
C ALA A 41 -7.92 4.72 1.96
N THR A 42 -6.97 3.82 1.75
CA THR A 42 -5.54 4.19 1.79
C THR A 42 -4.69 3.40 0.79
N GLY A 43 -3.56 3.96 0.41
CA GLY A 43 -2.53 3.26 -0.37
C GLY A 43 -1.68 2.26 0.44
N ARG A 44 -1.89 2.17 1.77
CA ARG A 44 -1.16 1.25 2.64
C ARG A 44 -1.66 -0.19 2.48
N PRO A 45 -0.80 -1.22 2.70
CA PRO A 45 -1.26 -2.60 2.86
C PRO A 45 -2.01 -2.78 4.18
N LEU A 46 -2.72 -3.87 4.36
CA LEU A 46 -3.42 -4.19 5.61
C LEU A 46 -2.50 -4.11 6.83
N ARG A 47 -1.32 -4.72 6.76
CA ARG A 47 -0.30 -4.67 7.85
C ARG A 47 0.26 -3.27 8.11
N GLY A 48 0.09 -2.35 7.17
CA GLY A 48 0.49 -0.95 7.28
C GLY A 48 -0.57 -0.03 7.90
N LEU A 49 -1.75 -0.56 8.24
CA LEU A 49 -2.79 0.21 8.90
C LEU A 49 -2.38 0.53 10.35
N PRO A 50 -2.49 1.79 10.77
CA PRO A 50 -2.14 2.18 12.12
C PRO A 50 -3.07 1.58 13.16
N LYS A 51 -2.51 1.09 14.24
CA LYS A 51 -3.25 0.52 15.36
C LYS A 51 -4.31 1.50 15.91
N ALA A 52 -3.97 2.78 16.00
CA ALA A 52 -4.88 3.84 16.44
C ALA A 52 -6.16 3.96 15.57
N MET A 53 -6.11 3.59 14.29
CA MET A 53 -7.28 3.54 13.42
C MET A 53 -8.09 2.27 13.64
N LEU A 54 -7.41 1.13 13.79
CA LEU A 54 -8.05 -0.18 13.99
C LEU A 54 -8.76 -0.30 15.35
N GLU A 55 -8.37 0.51 16.34
CA GLU A 55 -8.97 0.52 17.70
C GLU A 55 -10.19 1.46 17.82
N ILE A 56 -10.56 2.16 16.75
CA ILE A 56 -11.77 3.00 16.77
C ILE A 56 -12.99 2.10 16.64
N GLU A 57 -13.86 2.12 17.62
CA GLU A 57 -15.13 1.39 17.60
C GLU A 57 -15.99 1.79 16.38
N GLY A 58 -16.49 0.78 15.67
CA GLY A 58 -17.32 0.96 14.47
C GLY A 58 -16.52 0.92 13.15
N ILE A 59 -15.19 0.76 13.20
CA ILE A 59 -14.37 0.51 12.02
C ILE A 59 -14.23 -1.00 11.81
N HIS A 60 -14.97 -1.55 10.85
CA HIS A 60 -15.01 -2.98 10.53
C HIS A 60 -14.40 -3.33 9.16
N TYR A 61 -14.21 -2.35 8.30
CA TYR A 61 -13.70 -2.56 6.94
C TYR A 61 -12.56 -1.61 6.64
N ALA A 62 -11.73 -1.97 5.67
CA ALA A 62 -10.68 -1.11 5.13
C ALA A 62 -10.52 -1.32 3.62
N VAL A 63 -10.43 -0.25 2.87
CA VAL A 63 -9.92 -0.24 1.49
C VAL A 63 -8.42 0.02 1.58
N THR A 64 -7.63 -0.90 1.03
CA THR A 64 -6.16 -0.87 1.09
C THR A 64 -5.55 -0.93 -0.30
N SER A 65 -4.26 -0.72 -0.38
CA SER A 65 -3.48 -0.87 -1.62
C SER A 65 -4.04 -0.05 -2.80
N ASN A 66 -4.54 1.18 -2.52
CA ASN A 66 -5.22 2.06 -3.49
C ASN A 66 -6.49 1.45 -4.13
N GLY A 67 -7.18 0.56 -3.45
CA GLY A 67 -8.36 -0.14 -3.97
C GLY A 67 -8.09 -1.58 -4.39
N GLY A 68 -6.83 -2.01 -4.44
CA GLY A 68 -6.45 -3.39 -4.79
C GLY A 68 -7.01 -4.45 -3.85
N ALA A 69 -7.41 -4.07 -2.63
CA ALA A 69 -8.13 -4.97 -1.73
C ALA A 69 -9.07 -4.23 -0.76
N VAL A 70 -10.18 -4.89 -0.42
CA VAL A 70 -11.06 -4.51 0.68
C VAL A 70 -11.07 -5.64 1.71
N TYR A 71 -10.77 -5.30 2.95
CA TYR A 71 -10.71 -6.26 4.05
C TYR A 71 -11.87 -6.07 5.03
N ASP A 72 -12.43 -7.17 5.46
CA ASP A 72 -13.16 -7.28 6.71
C ASP A 72 -12.11 -7.41 7.84
N LEU A 73 -12.07 -6.41 8.72
CA LEU A 73 -11.04 -6.31 9.77
C LEU A 73 -11.30 -7.25 10.95
N ASP A 74 -12.55 -7.65 11.16
CA ASP A 74 -12.94 -8.57 12.23
C ASP A 74 -12.45 -9.98 11.91
N SER A 75 -12.68 -10.44 10.68
CA SER A 75 -12.22 -11.75 10.19
C SER A 75 -10.79 -11.72 9.63
N ARG A 76 -10.25 -10.52 9.33
CA ARG A 76 -8.98 -10.29 8.62
C ARG A 76 -8.90 -10.94 7.25
N LYS A 77 -10.03 -11.08 6.57
CA LYS A 77 -10.10 -11.65 5.22
C LYS A 77 -10.38 -10.57 4.20
N ALA A 78 -9.77 -10.70 3.04
CA ALA A 78 -10.17 -9.93 1.87
C ALA A 78 -11.58 -10.35 1.46
N ILE A 79 -12.46 -9.37 1.30
CA ILE A 79 -13.84 -9.55 0.80
C ILE A 79 -14.00 -9.07 -0.64
N TYR A 80 -13.02 -8.34 -1.13
CA TYR A 80 -12.88 -7.93 -2.53
C TYR A 80 -11.39 -7.75 -2.83
N GLU A 81 -10.99 -8.15 -4.04
CA GLU A 81 -9.65 -7.94 -4.56
C GLU A 81 -9.74 -7.62 -6.06
N ASP A 82 -8.94 -6.65 -6.48
CA ASP A 82 -8.67 -6.30 -7.86
C ASP A 82 -7.16 -6.27 -8.05
N CYS A 83 -6.61 -7.39 -8.49
CA CYS A 83 -5.19 -7.66 -8.42
C CYS A 83 -4.56 -7.73 -9.81
N ILE A 84 -3.31 -7.33 -9.90
CA ILE A 84 -2.43 -7.61 -11.03
C ILE A 84 -2.14 -9.14 -11.01
N PRO A 85 -2.38 -9.86 -12.12
CA PRO A 85 -2.05 -11.27 -12.21
C PRO A 85 -0.56 -11.51 -11.91
N ASN A 86 -0.24 -12.60 -11.22
CA ASN A 86 1.13 -12.89 -10.81
C ASN A 86 2.14 -12.89 -11.97
N GLU A 87 1.78 -13.49 -13.12
CA GLU A 87 2.65 -13.54 -14.30
C GLU A 87 2.95 -12.16 -14.87
N GLU A 88 1.98 -11.26 -14.83
CA GLU A 88 2.16 -9.86 -15.25
C GLU A 88 3.03 -9.09 -14.27
N ALA A 89 2.80 -9.27 -12.97
CA ALA A 89 3.64 -8.67 -11.93
C ALA A 89 5.11 -9.12 -12.04
N LYS A 90 5.38 -10.40 -12.36
CA LYS A 90 6.73 -10.90 -12.62
C LYS A 90 7.38 -10.21 -13.83
N GLN A 91 6.64 -10.06 -14.92
CA GLN A 91 7.14 -9.34 -16.10
C GLN A 91 7.50 -7.90 -15.77
N LEU A 92 6.63 -7.20 -15.02
CA LEU A 92 6.87 -5.83 -14.57
C LEU A 92 8.11 -5.74 -13.66
N VAL A 93 8.27 -6.65 -12.70
CA VAL A 93 9.46 -6.70 -11.84
C VAL A 93 10.71 -6.91 -12.69
N SER A 94 10.68 -7.86 -13.63
CA SER A 94 11.82 -8.15 -14.52
C SER A 94 12.23 -6.94 -15.35
N VAL A 95 11.25 -6.25 -15.96
CA VAL A 95 11.47 -5.02 -16.74
C VAL A 95 12.03 -3.90 -15.85
N LEU A 96 11.45 -3.69 -14.66
CA LEU A 96 11.84 -2.63 -13.73
C LEU A 96 13.17 -2.92 -13.02
N ASN A 97 13.70 -4.13 -13.11
CA ASN A 97 15.05 -4.45 -12.63
C ASN A 97 16.16 -3.66 -13.35
N ALA A 98 15.89 -3.13 -14.54
CA ALA A 98 16.83 -2.29 -15.30
C ALA A 98 16.86 -0.81 -14.82
N VAL A 99 16.00 -0.41 -13.87
CA VAL A 99 15.89 0.97 -13.36
C VAL A 99 16.49 1.05 -11.96
N ASP A 100 17.16 2.16 -11.65
CA ASP A 100 17.55 2.45 -10.27
C ASP A 100 16.32 2.92 -9.47
N GLY A 101 15.66 1.93 -8.87
CA GLY A 101 14.44 2.14 -8.10
C GLY A 101 14.16 0.98 -7.14
N LEU A 102 13.45 1.26 -6.07
CA LEU A 102 12.89 0.25 -5.20
C LEU A 102 11.52 -0.17 -5.75
N VAL A 103 11.42 -1.41 -6.19
CA VAL A 103 10.15 -2.04 -6.57
C VAL A 103 9.58 -2.75 -5.35
N GLU A 104 8.33 -2.47 -5.03
CA GLU A 104 7.58 -3.08 -3.93
C GLU A 104 6.34 -3.78 -4.49
N VAL A 105 6.03 -4.97 -3.98
CA VAL A 105 4.81 -5.71 -4.31
C VAL A 105 3.98 -5.95 -3.06
N TYR A 106 2.66 -5.86 -3.20
CA TYR A 106 1.71 -6.03 -2.09
C TYR A 106 0.90 -7.29 -2.35
N ILE A 107 1.06 -8.29 -1.47
CA ILE A 107 0.37 -9.58 -1.54
C ILE A 107 -0.23 -9.86 -0.18
N ASP A 108 -1.50 -10.25 -0.12
CA ASP A 108 -2.22 -10.61 1.12
C ASP A 108 -2.08 -9.56 2.24
N GLY A 109 -2.13 -8.28 1.85
CA GLY A 109 -2.02 -7.16 2.78
C GLY A 109 -0.62 -6.93 3.35
N VAL A 110 0.41 -7.55 2.78
CA VAL A 110 1.83 -7.40 3.15
C VAL A 110 2.60 -6.75 2.00
N CYS A 111 3.55 -5.88 2.32
CA CYS A 111 4.44 -5.26 1.35
C CYS A 111 5.80 -5.97 1.36
N TYR A 112 6.22 -6.48 0.21
CA TYR A 112 7.49 -7.14 -0.01
C TYR A 112 8.42 -6.30 -0.88
N ALA A 113 9.72 -6.38 -0.60
CA ALA A 113 10.75 -5.71 -1.37
C ALA A 113 12.04 -6.52 -1.40
N GLN A 114 12.82 -6.38 -2.47
CA GLN A 114 14.15 -6.99 -2.52
C GLN A 114 15.10 -6.29 -1.53
N GLN A 115 15.78 -7.08 -0.68
CA GLN A 115 16.61 -6.55 0.41
C GLN A 115 17.68 -5.57 -0.09
N SER A 116 18.45 -5.94 -1.09
CA SER A 116 19.52 -5.09 -1.63
C SER A 116 19.02 -3.75 -2.17
N ARG A 117 17.83 -3.75 -2.81
CA ARG A 117 17.19 -2.52 -3.31
C ARG A 117 16.62 -1.68 -2.18
N LEU A 118 16.08 -2.30 -1.15
CA LEU A 118 15.59 -1.61 0.04
C LEU A 118 16.76 -0.93 0.79
N GLU A 119 17.91 -1.60 0.92
CA GLU A 119 19.13 -1.03 1.49
C GLU A 119 19.63 0.16 0.66
N HIS A 120 19.64 0.03 -0.67
CA HIS A 120 20.03 1.12 -1.56
C HIS A 120 19.08 2.32 -1.47
N ALA A 121 17.78 2.09 -1.36
CA ALA A 121 16.77 3.14 -1.24
C ALA A 121 16.95 4.03 0.01
N LEU A 122 17.67 3.56 1.04
CA LEU A 122 18.01 4.39 2.21
C LEU A 122 18.95 5.56 1.85
N THR A 123 19.60 5.52 0.68
CA THR A 123 20.45 6.59 0.17
C THR A 123 19.67 7.65 -0.62
N TYR A 124 18.38 7.43 -0.89
CA TYR A 124 17.58 8.36 -1.68
C TYR A 124 17.32 9.66 -0.93
N PRO A 125 17.16 10.80 -1.64
CA PRO A 125 16.93 12.11 -1.04
C PRO A 125 15.49 12.26 -0.50
N LEU A 126 15.10 11.34 0.37
CA LEU A 126 13.78 11.28 1.00
C LEU A 126 13.89 11.63 2.49
N SER A 127 12.78 11.96 3.14
CA SER A 127 12.77 12.30 4.55
C SER A 127 13.17 11.10 5.42
N LYS A 128 13.97 11.34 6.47
CA LYS A 128 14.40 10.28 7.39
C LYS A 128 13.24 9.49 7.99
N PRO A 129 12.14 10.11 8.46
CA PRO A 129 10.99 9.36 8.97
C PRO A 129 10.37 8.41 7.94
N PHE A 130 10.33 8.83 6.66
CA PHE A 130 9.82 7.99 5.58
C PHE A 130 10.76 6.81 5.29
N LEU A 131 12.08 7.05 5.24
CA LEU A 131 13.07 5.98 5.06
C LEU A 131 13.03 4.95 6.20
N GLU A 132 12.90 5.42 7.45
CA GLU A 132 12.71 4.52 8.59
C GLU A 132 11.40 3.71 8.50
N TYR A 133 10.33 4.32 8.02
CA TYR A 133 9.05 3.65 7.82
C TYR A 133 9.18 2.52 6.78
N ILE A 134 9.74 2.79 5.60
CA ILE A 134 9.91 1.76 4.58
C ILE A 134 10.83 0.63 5.07
N TRP A 135 11.92 0.98 5.76
CA TRP A 135 12.84 0.00 6.32
C TRP A 135 12.18 -0.97 7.32
N LYS A 136 11.28 -0.46 8.16
CA LYS A 136 10.63 -1.23 9.24
C LYS A 136 9.41 -2.03 8.77
N SER A 137 8.75 -1.61 7.69
CA SER A 137 7.43 -2.11 7.31
C SER A 137 7.43 -3.06 6.10
N ARG A 138 8.59 -3.25 5.44
CA ARG A 138 8.69 -4.17 4.30
C ARG A 138 9.24 -5.51 4.73
N GLU A 139 8.59 -6.57 4.26
CA GLU A 139 9.16 -7.91 4.33
C GLU A 139 10.22 -8.06 3.24
N ARG A 140 11.38 -8.61 3.59
CA ARG A 140 12.55 -8.66 2.74
C ARG A 140 12.64 -9.98 2.00
N GLN A 141 12.93 -9.91 0.70
CA GLN A 141 13.20 -11.05 -0.16
C GLN A 141 14.60 -10.90 -0.75
N GLU A 142 15.31 -12.00 -0.93
CA GLU A 142 16.62 -11.98 -1.61
C GLU A 142 16.45 -11.62 -3.09
N ASP A 143 15.44 -12.23 -3.73
CA ASP A 143 15.05 -12.03 -5.11
C ASP A 143 13.52 -11.93 -5.20
N LEU A 144 13.03 -10.79 -5.65
CA LEU A 144 11.59 -10.52 -5.69
C LEU A 144 10.89 -11.28 -6.82
N GLU A 145 11.57 -11.51 -7.95
CA GLU A 145 11.04 -12.28 -9.08
C GLU A 145 10.94 -13.77 -8.73
N ALA A 146 11.97 -14.32 -8.09
CA ALA A 146 11.95 -15.69 -7.59
C ALA A 146 10.86 -15.88 -6.51
N PHE A 147 10.68 -14.90 -5.63
CA PHE A 147 9.62 -14.91 -4.62
C PHE A 147 8.23 -14.97 -5.27
N LEU A 148 7.93 -14.11 -6.25
CA LEU A 148 6.65 -14.13 -6.97
C LEU A 148 6.43 -15.47 -7.68
N THR A 149 7.48 -16.09 -8.20
CA THR A 149 7.41 -17.40 -8.85
C THR A 149 7.07 -18.52 -7.85
N ALA A 150 7.59 -18.46 -6.64
CA ALA A 150 7.37 -19.47 -5.61
C ALA A 150 6.03 -19.30 -4.88
N ASP A 151 5.65 -18.03 -4.60
CA ASP A 151 4.41 -17.70 -3.87
C ASP A 151 3.17 -17.92 -4.74
N GLY A 152 3.22 -17.50 -6.02
CA GLY A 152 2.11 -17.62 -6.97
C GLY A 152 0.90 -16.73 -6.67
N GLY A 153 0.96 -15.89 -5.65
CA GLY A 153 -0.12 -14.98 -5.25
C GLY A 153 -0.27 -13.79 -6.20
N ASN A 154 -1.51 -13.35 -6.43
CA ASN A 154 -1.76 -12.14 -7.19
C ASN A 154 -1.36 -10.89 -6.41
N VAL A 155 -0.95 -9.85 -7.13
CA VAL A 155 -0.38 -8.64 -6.54
C VAL A 155 -1.46 -7.56 -6.43
N GLN A 156 -1.83 -7.19 -5.20
CA GLN A 156 -2.81 -6.15 -4.91
C GLN A 156 -2.36 -4.75 -5.35
N LYS A 157 -1.04 -4.53 -5.39
CA LYS A 157 -0.43 -3.27 -5.81
C LYS A 157 1.05 -3.47 -6.08
N MET A 158 1.56 -2.79 -7.09
CA MET A 158 2.99 -2.50 -7.22
C MET A 158 3.26 -1.03 -6.87
N HIS A 159 4.36 -0.77 -6.21
CA HIS A 159 4.78 0.58 -5.85
C HIS A 159 6.26 0.77 -6.14
N LEU A 160 6.63 1.95 -6.63
CA LEU A 160 8.00 2.26 -6.99
C LEU A 160 8.47 3.53 -6.29
N LEU A 161 9.68 3.47 -5.73
CA LEU A 161 10.39 4.62 -5.18
C LEU A 161 11.67 4.86 -5.96
N PHE A 162 11.96 6.11 -6.23
CA PHE A 162 13.12 6.51 -7.04
C PHE A 162 13.98 7.54 -6.30
N GLY A 163 15.29 7.41 -6.45
CA GLY A 163 16.25 8.42 -5.99
C GLY A 163 16.31 9.66 -6.89
N SER A 164 15.77 9.59 -8.12
CA SER A 164 15.80 10.69 -9.07
C SER A 164 14.60 10.72 -10.01
N THR A 165 14.26 11.91 -10.49
CA THR A 165 13.22 12.12 -11.51
C THR A 165 13.56 11.42 -12.83
N LYS A 166 14.84 11.31 -13.17
CA LYS A 166 15.31 10.64 -14.40
C LYS A 166 14.95 9.16 -14.39
N GLU A 167 15.23 8.48 -13.30
CA GLU A 167 14.92 7.04 -13.17
C GLU A 167 13.41 6.81 -13.11
N ARG A 168 12.66 7.71 -12.46
CA ARG A 168 11.21 7.68 -12.50
C ARG A 168 10.68 7.79 -13.92
N GLN A 169 11.15 8.74 -14.73
CA GLN A 169 10.73 8.90 -16.12
C GLN A 169 11.05 7.66 -16.95
N ARG A 170 12.27 7.11 -16.78
CA ARG A 170 12.66 5.87 -17.45
C ARG A 170 11.76 4.70 -17.11
N ALA A 171 11.37 4.56 -15.85
CA ALA A 171 10.44 3.51 -15.44
C ALA A 171 9.08 3.66 -16.14
N PHE A 172 8.52 4.88 -16.22
CA PHE A 172 7.28 5.13 -16.94
C PHE A 172 7.36 4.73 -18.42
N GLU A 173 8.47 5.08 -19.10
CA GLU A 173 8.68 4.68 -20.50
C GLU A 173 8.73 3.15 -20.67
N MET A 174 9.30 2.44 -19.70
CA MET A 174 9.41 0.98 -19.73
C MET A 174 8.10 0.26 -19.45
N ILE A 175 7.23 0.81 -18.59
CA ILE A 175 5.92 0.22 -18.27
C ILE A 175 4.80 0.66 -19.23
N ALA A 176 5.01 1.69 -20.05
CA ALA A 176 4.01 2.19 -20.99
C ALA A 176 3.33 1.10 -21.87
N PRO A 177 4.03 0.05 -22.32
CA PRO A 177 3.38 -1.04 -23.08
C PRO A 177 2.33 -1.83 -22.27
N TYR A 178 2.36 -1.76 -20.94
CA TYR A 178 1.48 -2.47 -20.01
C TYR A 178 0.32 -1.60 -19.48
N GLU A 179 0.32 -0.29 -19.76
CA GLU A 179 -0.66 0.67 -19.20
C GLU A 179 -2.12 0.39 -19.59
N ALA A 180 -2.36 -0.33 -20.67
CA ALA A 180 -3.72 -0.66 -21.12
C ALA A 180 -4.49 -1.53 -20.09
N ASP A 181 -3.76 -2.29 -19.27
CA ASP A 181 -4.29 -3.27 -18.34
C ASP A 181 -4.04 -2.86 -16.87
N LEU A 182 -3.37 -1.70 -16.64
CA LEU A 182 -2.99 -1.22 -15.32
C LEU A 182 -3.58 0.17 -15.03
N ALA A 183 -4.05 0.37 -13.81
CA ALA A 183 -4.30 1.72 -13.27
C ALA A 183 -2.97 2.31 -12.74
N VAL A 184 -2.35 3.21 -13.49
CA VAL A 184 -1.06 3.84 -13.18
C VAL A 184 -1.24 5.28 -12.69
#